data_ea397942ed2fbefaf30786cca8ebae8d
#
_entry.id   ea397942ed2fbefaf30786cca8ebae8d
#
_cell.length_a   1.000
_cell.length_b   1.000
_cell.length_c   1.000
_cell.angle_alpha   90.00
_cell.angle_beta   90.00
_cell.angle_gamma   90.00
#
_symmetry.space_group_name_H-M   'P 1'
#
loop_
_entity.id
_entity.type
_entity.pdbx_description
1 polymer ?
#
loop_
_entity_poly.entity_id
_entity_poly.type
_entity_poly.pdbx_seq_one_letter_code
_entity_poly.pdbx_strand_id
1 'polypeptide(L)'
;MIRITVVTITYNAASVLQRTLDSMLRQTWPYVEHVIVDGASKDNTVKMAEAWQTVVAATHPEWTVKLQSEPDGGLYDAMNKGLERTTGDYVVFMNAGDCFHDADTLKTVAVHADRDPHPAVIYGNTDITDDEGRFLYPRRLQPPEQLSWKSFRQGMLVCHQAFYARTDIAKSIRYDLKYRYSADVKWCIEVMKEAAKRKLDLVNTHAVLCDYQREGQTTTHHGASLWERFRVMAEEYGWLTAIAMHVWFVIRKISSRRA
;
A
#
# COMPACT_ATOMS: atom_id res chain seq x y z
N MET A 1 -12.44 -12.53 15.07
CA MET A 1 -10.98 -12.23 15.08
C MET A 1 -10.59 -11.75 13.69
N ILE A 2 -9.92 -10.63 13.60
CA ILE A 2 -9.57 -9.97 12.31
C ILE A 2 -8.41 -10.71 11.64
N ARG A 3 -8.59 -11.17 10.41
CA ARG A 3 -7.52 -11.72 9.57
C ARG A 3 -7.06 -10.66 8.58
N ILE A 4 -5.75 -10.43 8.53
CA ILE A 4 -5.14 -9.44 7.62
C ILE A 4 -4.42 -10.19 6.50
N THR A 5 -4.76 -9.86 5.25
CA THR A 5 -3.99 -10.30 4.07
C THR A 5 -2.95 -9.25 3.74
N VAL A 6 -1.69 -9.67 3.70
CA VAL A 6 -0.59 -8.89 3.17
C VAL A 6 -0.31 -9.39 1.75
N VAL A 7 -0.35 -8.49 0.77
CA VAL A 7 -0.05 -8.82 -0.64
C VAL A 7 1.32 -8.24 -0.98
N THR A 8 2.26 -9.11 -1.35
CA THR A 8 3.60 -8.70 -1.79
C THR A 8 3.75 -8.99 -3.29
N ILE A 9 3.99 -7.92 -4.05
CA ILE A 9 4.25 -8.02 -5.49
C ILE A 9 5.75 -8.05 -5.71
N THR A 10 6.21 -8.98 -6.56
CA THR A 10 7.63 -9.16 -6.87
C THR A 10 7.88 -9.29 -8.37
N TYR A 11 8.98 -8.70 -8.85
CA TYR A 11 9.55 -8.94 -10.18
C TYR A 11 11.04 -8.62 -10.15
N ASN A 12 11.90 -9.65 -10.28
CA ASN A 12 13.36 -9.53 -10.15
C ASN A 12 13.77 -8.72 -8.91
N ALA A 13 13.21 -9.11 -7.76
CA ALA A 13 13.30 -8.38 -6.50
C ALA A 13 14.20 -9.05 -5.46
N ALA A 14 15.06 -10.02 -5.86
CA ALA A 14 15.89 -10.79 -4.94
C ALA A 14 16.78 -9.93 -4.03
N SER A 15 17.22 -8.76 -4.51
CA SER A 15 18.06 -7.85 -3.73
C SER A 15 17.34 -7.13 -2.58
N VAL A 16 16.01 -6.99 -2.64
CA VAL A 16 15.23 -6.21 -1.68
C VAL A 16 14.15 -7.03 -0.94
N LEU A 17 13.78 -8.20 -1.48
CA LEU A 17 12.67 -9.00 -0.93
C LEU A 17 12.92 -9.47 0.51
N GLN A 18 14.17 -9.83 0.85
CA GLN A 18 14.50 -10.38 2.17
C GLN A 18 14.08 -9.45 3.31
N ARG A 19 14.31 -8.14 3.17
CA ARG A 19 13.93 -7.20 4.24
C ARG A 19 12.43 -7.12 4.47
N THR A 20 11.61 -7.25 3.40
CA THR A 20 10.16 -7.32 3.52
C THR A 20 9.74 -8.58 4.28
N LEU A 21 10.31 -9.74 3.90
CA LEU A 21 10.02 -11.01 4.56
C LEU A 21 10.47 -11.00 6.04
N ASP A 22 11.62 -10.42 6.34
CA ASP A 22 12.09 -10.27 7.73
C ASP A 22 11.18 -9.36 8.56
N SER A 23 10.62 -8.30 7.96
CA SER A 23 9.65 -7.42 8.64
C SER A 23 8.31 -8.13 8.89
N MET A 24 7.91 -9.00 7.97
CA MET A 24 6.77 -9.90 8.16
C MET A 24 6.99 -10.87 9.31
N LEU A 25 8.15 -11.56 9.32
CA LEU A 25 8.45 -12.60 10.31
C LEU A 25 8.41 -12.09 11.75
N ARG A 26 8.68 -10.80 11.94
CA ARG A 26 8.64 -10.16 13.26
C ARG A 26 7.23 -9.82 13.75
N GLN A 27 6.19 -9.92 12.90
CA GLN A 27 4.84 -9.53 13.30
C GLN A 27 4.26 -10.44 14.38
N THR A 28 3.70 -9.84 15.42
CA THR A 28 3.13 -10.57 16.58
C THR A 28 1.68 -10.99 16.36
N TRP A 29 1.01 -10.49 15.32
CA TRP A 29 -0.40 -10.82 15.05
C TRP A 29 -0.54 -12.22 14.45
N PRO A 30 -1.33 -13.13 15.06
CA PRO A 30 -1.37 -14.54 14.62
C PRO A 30 -2.28 -14.80 13.41
N TYR A 31 -3.19 -13.89 13.06
CA TYR A 31 -4.17 -14.15 12.01
C TYR A 31 -3.78 -13.43 10.71
N VAL A 32 -2.78 -13.98 10.03
CA VAL A 32 -2.21 -13.40 8.80
C VAL A 32 -2.34 -14.36 7.63
N GLU A 33 -2.70 -13.80 6.48
CA GLU A 33 -2.54 -14.41 5.18
C GLU A 33 -1.50 -13.61 4.39
N HIS A 34 -0.47 -14.26 3.87
CA HIS A 34 0.52 -13.63 3.00
C HIS A 34 0.35 -14.15 1.58
N VAL A 35 0.00 -13.27 0.65
CA VAL A 35 -0.15 -13.57 -0.77
C VAL A 35 1.03 -12.95 -1.52
N ILE A 36 1.90 -13.78 -2.10
CA ILE A 36 3.03 -13.36 -2.92
C ILE A 36 2.67 -13.57 -4.38
N VAL A 37 2.70 -12.51 -5.17
CA VAL A 37 2.48 -12.55 -6.62
C VAL A 37 3.75 -12.12 -7.32
N ASP A 38 4.35 -13.05 -8.05
CA ASP A 38 5.60 -12.85 -8.78
C ASP A 38 5.35 -12.80 -10.29
N GLY A 39 5.91 -11.79 -10.96
CA GLY A 39 5.78 -11.54 -12.39
C GLY A 39 6.66 -12.42 -13.28
N ALA A 40 6.88 -13.70 -12.95
CA ALA A 40 7.81 -14.64 -13.60
C ALA A 40 9.27 -14.15 -13.55
N SER A 41 9.76 -13.83 -12.35
CA SER A 41 11.13 -13.42 -12.09
C SER A 41 12.17 -14.41 -12.64
N LYS A 42 13.32 -13.86 -13.07
CA LYS A 42 14.44 -14.63 -13.62
C LYS A 42 15.63 -14.76 -12.67
N ASP A 43 15.60 -14.00 -11.59
CA ASP A 43 16.58 -14.05 -10.51
C ASP A 43 16.16 -15.04 -9.39
N ASN A 44 16.73 -14.91 -8.20
CA ASN A 44 16.42 -15.79 -7.08
C ASN A 44 15.11 -15.45 -6.34
N THR A 45 14.30 -14.49 -6.81
CA THR A 45 13.08 -14.03 -6.12
C THR A 45 12.14 -15.18 -5.78
N VAL A 46 11.81 -16.03 -6.77
CA VAL A 46 10.88 -17.16 -6.57
C VAL A 46 11.42 -18.15 -5.54
N LYS A 47 12.72 -18.50 -5.61
CA LYS A 47 13.34 -19.40 -4.63
C LYS A 47 13.29 -18.85 -3.21
N MET A 48 13.47 -17.54 -3.05
CA MET A 48 13.33 -16.87 -1.74
C MET A 48 11.89 -16.96 -1.23
N ALA A 49 10.90 -16.76 -2.09
CA ALA A 49 9.49 -16.88 -1.73
C ALA A 49 9.08 -18.32 -1.38
N GLU A 50 9.63 -19.34 -2.05
CA GLU A 50 9.43 -20.75 -1.72
C GLU A 50 10.08 -21.11 -0.36
N ALA A 51 11.30 -20.63 -0.11
CA ALA A 51 11.96 -20.80 1.18
C ALA A 51 11.16 -20.12 2.31
N TRP A 52 10.60 -18.94 2.04
CA TRP A 52 9.71 -18.22 2.95
C TRP A 52 8.50 -19.06 3.38
N GLN A 53 7.82 -19.77 2.45
CA GLN A 53 6.71 -20.64 2.79
C GLN A 53 7.13 -21.70 3.82
N THR A 54 8.33 -22.27 3.66
CA THR A 54 8.89 -23.26 4.58
C THR A 54 9.18 -22.65 5.97
N VAL A 55 9.76 -21.44 6.00
CA VAL A 55 10.04 -20.73 7.26
C VAL A 55 8.75 -20.44 8.01
N VAL A 56 7.74 -19.87 7.33
CA VAL A 56 6.46 -19.56 7.96
C VAL A 56 5.76 -20.81 8.48
N ALA A 57 5.73 -21.89 7.72
CA ALA A 57 5.15 -23.15 8.17
C ALA A 57 5.78 -23.71 9.46
N ALA A 58 7.07 -23.44 9.68
CA ALA A 58 7.79 -23.87 10.87
C ALA A 58 7.63 -22.92 12.06
N THR A 59 7.49 -21.60 11.82
CA THR A 59 7.53 -20.56 12.87
C THR A 59 6.16 -19.96 13.20
N HIS A 60 5.26 -19.92 12.23
CA HIS A 60 3.90 -19.33 12.32
C HIS A 60 2.87 -20.27 11.67
N PRO A 61 2.64 -21.46 12.23
CA PRO A 61 1.76 -22.47 11.62
C PRO A 61 0.30 -22.01 11.45
N GLU A 62 -0.11 -20.95 12.15
CA GLU A 62 -1.43 -20.32 12.02
C GLU A 62 -1.55 -19.38 10.82
N TRP A 63 -0.44 -19.00 10.20
CA TRP A 63 -0.44 -18.16 9.01
C TRP A 63 -0.66 -18.98 7.75
N THR A 64 -1.24 -18.34 6.74
CA THR A 64 -1.37 -18.94 5.40
C THR A 64 -0.46 -18.18 4.42
N VAL A 65 0.39 -18.90 3.69
CA VAL A 65 1.23 -18.30 2.63
C VAL A 65 0.83 -18.88 1.28
N LYS A 66 0.45 -18.00 0.35
CA LYS A 66 0.12 -18.33 -1.04
C LYS A 66 1.17 -17.70 -1.95
N LEU A 67 1.82 -18.51 -2.78
CA LEU A 67 2.77 -18.05 -3.80
C LEU A 67 2.23 -18.37 -5.19
N GLN A 68 2.30 -17.40 -6.07
CA GLN A 68 2.07 -17.58 -7.49
C GLN A 68 3.11 -16.82 -8.30
N SER A 69 3.76 -17.51 -9.23
CA SER A 69 4.69 -16.92 -10.19
C SER A 69 4.18 -17.17 -11.59
N GLU A 70 3.84 -16.10 -12.30
CA GLU A 70 3.39 -16.13 -13.70
C GLU A 70 3.62 -14.76 -14.35
N PRO A 71 3.77 -14.68 -15.67
CA PRO A 71 3.86 -13.41 -16.37
C PRO A 71 2.66 -12.51 -16.07
N ASP A 72 2.91 -11.22 -15.91
CA ASP A 72 1.90 -10.20 -15.70
C ASP A 72 2.07 -8.99 -16.65
N GLY A 73 1.07 -8.12 -16.67
CA GLY A 73 1.05 -6.86 -17.41
C GLY A 73 1.71 -5.69 -16.66
N GLY A 74 2.43 -5.96 -15.57
CA GLY A 74 3.10 -4.97 -14.71
C GLY A 74 2.49 -4.89 -13.30
N LEU A 75 3.03 -3.98 -12.48
CA LEU A 75 2.74 -3.86 -11.04
C LEU A 75 1.25 -3.95 -10.69
N TYR A 76 0.40 -3.18 -11.36
CA TYR A 76 -1.03 -3.11 -11.02
C TYR A 76 -1.84 -4.32 -11.52
N ASP A 77 -1.37 -5.01 -12.56
CA ASP A 77 -1.95 -6.30 -12.95
C ASP A 77 -1.64 -7.36 -11.88
N ALA A 78 -0.40 -7.41 -11.40
CA ALA A 78 -0.02 -8.27 -10.28
C ALA A 78 -0.79 -7.94 -8.99
N MET A 79 -1.03 -6.63 -8.69
CA MET A 79 -1.88 -6.23 -7.56
C MET A 79 -3.32 -6.70 -7.72
N ASN A 80 -3.90 -6.63 -8.92
CA ASN A 80 -5.23 -7.18 -9.19
C ASN A 80 -5.29 -8.69 -8.97
N LYS A 81 -4.27 -9.43 -9.42
CA LYS A 81 -4.15 -10.87 -9.17
C LYS A 81 -4.02 -11.18 -7.67
N GLY A 82 -3.31 -10.33 -6.92
CA GLY A 82 -3.20 -10.43 -5.47
C GLY A 82 -4.54 -10.22 -4.77
N LEU A 83 -5.31 -9.18 -5.17
CA LEU A 83 -6.66 -8.94 -4.65
C LEU A 83 -7.60 -10.14 -4.85
N GLU A 84 -7.57 -10.76 -6.02
CA GLU A 84 -8.41 -11.93 -6.32
C GLU A 84 -8.17 -13.08 -5.32
N ARG A 85 -6.92 -13.24 -4.85
CA ARG A 85 -6.48 -14.32 -3.94
C ARG A 85 -6.65 -14.02 -2.46
N THR A 86 -6.89 -12.75 -2.12
CA THR A 86 -7.10 -12.29 -0.75
C THR A 86 -8.36 -12.90 -0.14
N THR A 87 -8.24 -13.46 1.07
CA THR A 87 -9.38 -14.03 1.80
C THR A 87 -9.54 -13.51 3.23
N GLY A 88 -8.60 -12.71 3.73
CA GLY A 88 -8.70 -12.06 5.04
C GLY A 88 -9.75 -10.95 5.08
N ASP A 89 -10.01 -10.39 6.25
CA ASP A 89 -10.99 -9.32 6.47
C ASP A 89 -10.49 -7.98 5.92
N TYR A 90 -9.17 -7.76 5.99
CA TYR A 90 -8.48 -6.57 5.48
C TYR A 90 -7.32 -6.95 4.58
N VAL A 91 -7.02 -6.10 3.61
CA VAL A 91 -5.87 -6.24 2.72
C VAL A 91 -5.00 -5.00 2.74
N VAL A 92 -3.68 -5.23 2.73
CA VAL A 92 -2.64 -4.22 2.51
C VAL A 92 -1.66 -4.71 1.46
N PHE A 93 -1.13 -3.77 0.68
CA PHE A 93 -0.04 -4.05 -0.26
C PHE A 93 1.29 -3.62 0.35
N MET A 94 2.17 -4.59 0.58
CA MET A 94 3.54 -4.37 1.04
C MET A 94 4.48 -4.86 -0.06
N ASN A 95 4.94 -3.95 -0.92
CA ASN A 95 5.78 -4.32 -2.05
C ASN A 95 7.17 -4.77 -1.59
N ALA A 96 7.86 -5.55 -2.43
CA ALA A 96 9.23 -5.96 -2.14
C ALA A 96 10.15 -4.72 -1.96
N GLY A 97 10.84 -4.67 -0.82
CA GLY A 97 11.67 -3.54 -0.37
C GLY A 97 11.03 -2.69 0.73
N ASP A 98 9.69 -2.63 0.82
CA ASP A 98 8.98 -1.95 1.90
C ASP A 98 8.83 -2.86 3.12
N CYS A 99 8.73 -2.28 4.31
CA CYS A 99 8.69 -3.01 5.58
C CYS A 99 7.56 -2.53 6.48
N PHE A 100 7.05 -3.42 7.33
CA PHE A 100 6.31 -3.00 8.51
C PHE A 100 7.22 -2.25 9.46
N HIS A 101 6.69 -1.18 10.08
CA HIS A 101 7.48 -0.31 10.94
C HIS A 101 7.99 -1.03 12.18
N ASP A 102 7.12 -1.77 12.87
CA ASP A 102 7.48 -2.53 14.06
C ASP A 102 6.80 -3.92 14.11
N ALA A 103 7.07 -4.67 15.17
CA ALA A 103 6.54 -6.01 15.34
C ALA A 103 5.03 -6.03 15.66
N ASP A 104 4.48 -4.96 16.16
CA ASP A 104 3.07 -4.85 16.54
C ASP A 104 2.21 -4.12 15.50
N THR A 105 2.77 -3.80 14.33
CA THR A 105 2.05 -3.05 13.28
C THR A 105 0.73 -3.74 12.88
N LEU A 106 0.74 -5.03 12.56
CA LEU A 106 -0.48 -5.76 12.18
C LEU A 106 -1.45 -5.90 13.37
N LYS A 107 -0.96 -6.06 14.58
CA LYS A 107 -1.77 -6.07 15.79
C LYS A 107 -2.45 -4.72 16.03
N THR A 108 -1.73 -3.63 15.85
CA THR A 108 -2.28 -2.26 15.92
C THR A 108 -3.43 -2.08 14.94
N VAL A 109 -3.24 -2.50 13.69
CA VAL A 109 -4.30 -2.47 12.67
C VAL A 109 -5.49 -3.33 13.09
N ALA A 110 -5.27 -4.56 13.54
CA ALA A 110 -6.33 -5.48 13.94
C ALA A 110 -7.17 -4.95 15.10
N VAL A 111 -6.54 -4.32 16.11
CA VAL A 111 -7.23 -3.69 17.24
C VAL A 111 -8.12 -2.53 16.76
N HIS A 112 -7.66 -1.73 15.81
CA HIS A 112 -8.46 -0.62 15.25
C HIS A 112 -9.57 -1.12 14.31
N ALA A 113 -9.39 -2.32 13.73
CA ALA A 113 -10.39 -2.99 12.90
C ALA A 113 -11.55 -3.61 13.69
N ASP A 114 -11.30 -3.99 14.94
CA ASP A 114 -12.27 -4.72 15.80
C ASP A 114 -13.29 -3.75 16.41
N ARG A 115 -14.17 -3.24 15.55
CA ARG A 115 -15.27 -2.32 15.86
C ARG A 115 -16.55 -2.79 15.16
N ASP A 116 -17.70 -2.37 15.63
CA ASP A 116 -18.98 -2.64 14.99
C ASP A 116 -19.66 -1.31 14.57
N PRO A 117 -19.90 -1.07 13.28
CA PRO A 117 -19.45 -1.86 12.14
C PRO A 117 -17.92 -1.78 11.91
N HIS A 118 -17.36 -2.81 11.31
CA HIS A 118 -15.95 -2.79 10.93
C HIS A 118 -15.65 -1.65 9.97
N PRO A 119 -14.60 -0.83 10.21
CA PRO A 119 -14.23 0.29 9.35
C PRO A 119 -13.95 -0.15 7.90
N ALA A 120 -14.18 0.74 6.94
CA ALA A 120 -13.84 0.46 5.55
C ALA A 120 -12.32 0.49 5.31
N VAL A 121 -11.62 1.37 6.02
CA VAL A 121 -10.17 1.56 5.91
C VAL A 121 -9.58 1.85 7.28
N ILE A 122 -8.43 1.25 7.55
CA ILE A 122 -7.56 1.61 8.67
C ILE A 122 -6.27 2.16 8.06
N TYR A 123 -5.80 3.30 8.54
CA TYR A 123 -4.64 3.96 7.97
C TYR A 123 -3.73 4.57 9.03
N GLY A 124 -2.50 4.88 8.65
CA GLY A 124 -1.53 5.50 9.53
C GLY A 124 -0.42 6.21 8.79
N ASN A 125 0.62 6.57 9.52
CA ASN A 125 1.79 7.26 9.03
C ASN A 125 2.75 6.31 8.30
N THR A 126 3.70 6.90 7.58
CA THR A 126 4.78 6.22 6.88
C THR A 126 6.08 6.96 7.13
N ASP A 127 7.14 6.25 7.45
CA ASP A 127 8.48 6.78 7.51
C ASP A 127 9.27 6.45 6.23
N ILE A 128 10.25 7.28 5.92
CA ILE A 128 11.14 7.09 4.79
C ILE A 128 12.47 6.56 5.31
N THR A 129 12.94 5.46 4.70
CA THR A 129 14.21 4.81 5.04
C THR A 129 15.17 4.83 3.86
N ASP A 130 16.46 4.65 4.16
CA ASP A 130 17.49 4.37 3.15
C ASP A 130 17.48 2.89 2.72
N ASP A 131 18.44 2.53 1.88
CA ASP A 131 18.55 1.16 1.34
C ASP A 131 18.93 0.13 2.41
N GLU A 132 19.54 0.55 3.52
CA GLU A 132 19.86 -0.28 4.68
C GLU A 132 18.72 -0.34 5.72
N GLY A 133 17.60 0.36 5.47
CA GLY A 133 16.45 0.40 6.37
C GLY A 133 16.58 1.39 7.54
N ARG A 134 17.57 2.28 7.50
CA ARG A 134 17.74 3.30 8.56
C ARG A 134 16.77 4.45 8.30
N PHE A 135 16.11 4.91 9.37
CA PHE A 135 15.21 6.06 9.32
C PHE A 135 15.91 7.31 8.78
N LEU A 136 15.26 7.99 7.85
CA LEU A 136 15.71 9.26 7.30
C LEU A 136 14.84 10.43 7.78
N TYR A 137 13.54 10.36 7.54
CA TYR A 137 12.56 11.38 7.91
C TYR A 137 11.13 10.83 7.79
N PRO A 138 10.14 11.42 8.51
CA PRO A 138 8.74 11.10 8.31
C PRO A 138 8.30 11.48 6.88
N ARG A 139 7.45 10.69 6.27
CA ARG A 139 6.91 11.02 4.94
C ARG A 139 6.27 12.41 4.95
N ARG A 140 6.63 13.26 3.99
CA ARG A 140 6.20 14.68 3.93
C ARG A 140 4.68 14.87 3.88
N LEU A 141 3.96 14.02 3.15
CA LEU A 141 2.50 14.03 3.12
C LEU A 141 2.00 13.13 4.25
N GLN A 142 1.43 13.76 5.27
CA GLN A 142 0.92 13.09 6.45
C GLN A 142 -0.59 12.83 6.34
N PRO A 143 -1.11 11.71 6.87
CA PRO A 143 -2.53 11.47 6.94
C PRO A 143 -3.23 12.51 7.81
N PRO A 144 -4.40 13.03 7.39
CA PRO A 144 -5.20 13.91 8.22
C PRO A 144 -5.93 13.11 9.31
N GLU A 145 -6.37 13.81 10.36
CA GLU A 145 -7.20 13.20 11.42
C GLU A 145 -8.48 12.59 10.84
N GLN A 146 -9.13 13.28 9.93
CA GLN A 146 -10.31 12.82 9.22
C GLN A 146 -10.00 12.66 7.73
N LEU A 147 -9.67 11.43 7.34
CA LEU A 147 -9.43 11.09 5.95
C LEU A 147 -10.76 10.96 5.21
N SER A 148 -10.77 11.40 3.98
CA SER A 148 -11.87 11.17 3.03
C SER A 148 -11.31 11.09 1.61
N TRP A 149 -12.12 10.61 0.66
CA TRP A 149 -11.72 10.63 -0.75
C TRP A 149 -11.36 12.04 -1.24
N LYS A 150 -11.97 13.10 -0.65
CA LYS A 150 -11.67 14.51 -0.97
C LYS A 150 -10.29 14.95 -0.48
N SER A 151 -9.74 14.32 0.53
CA SER A 151 -8.44 14.66 1.09
C SER A 151 -7.30 14.47 0.08
N PHE A 152 -7.44 13.49 -0.83
CA PHE A 152 -6.44 13.21 -1.86
C PHE A 152 -6.35 14.27 -2.98
N ARG A 153 -7.21 15.28 -2.97
CA ARG A 153 -6.99 16.51 -3.77
C ARG A 153 -5.66 17.18 -3.44
N GLN A 154 -5.21 17.07 -2.21
CA GLN A 154 -3.93 17.63 -1.74
C GLN A 154 -2.73 16.74 -2.02
N GLY A 155 -2.92 15.64 -2.72
CA GLY A 155 -1.95 14.58 -2.98
C GLY A 155 -2.31 13.29 -2.24
N MET A 156 -1.52 12.25 -2.45
CA MET A 156 -1.68 10.96 -1.74
C MET A 156 -1.23 11.11 -0.28
N LEU A 157 -2.13 11.55 0.60
CA LEU A 157 -1.80 11.84 2.00
C LEU A 157 -1.48 10.58 2.81
N VAL A 158 -2.05 9.44 2.44
CA VAL A 158 -1.74 8.12 3.00
C VAL A 158 -1.03 7.30 1.94
N CYS A 159 0.09 6.69 2.27
CA CYS A 159 0.79 5.74 1.41
C CYS A 159 -0.04 4.45 1.29
N HIS A 160 -0.06 3.79 0.13
CA HIS A 160 -0.88 2.57 -0.01
C HIS A 160 -0.38 1.43 0.88
N GLN A 161 0.89 1.42 1.28
CA GLN A 161 1.46 0.47 2.25
C GLN A 161 0.99 0.72 3.71
N ALA A 162 0.42 1.89 3.97
CA ALA A 162 -0.18 2.25 5.26
C ALA A 162 -1.72 2.41 5.15
N PHE A 163 -2.34 1.78 4.13
CA PHE A 163 -3.76 1.86 3.82
C PHE A 163 -4.34 0.45 3.78
N TYR A 164 -4.97 0.03 4.88
CA TYR A 164 -5.58 -1.29 5.05
C TYR A 164 -7.05 -1.20 4.68
N ALA A 165 -7.41 -1.72 3.54
CA ALA A 165 -8.77 -1.70 3.04
C ALA A 165 -9.54 -2.96 3.44
N ARG A 166 -10.81 -2.82 3.83
CA ARG A 166 -11.69 -3.95 4.05
C ARG A 166 -11.85 -4.74 2.75
N THR A 167 -11.64 -6.04 2.81
CA THR A 167 -11.46 -6.91 1.63
C THR A 167 -12.68 -6.90 0.70
N ASP A 168 -13.90 -6.85 1.22
CA ASP A 168 -15.12 -6.83 0.40
C ASP A 168 -15.25 -5.54 -0.45
N ILE A 169 -14.71 -4.43 0.06
CA ILE A 169 -14.62 -3.17 -0.68
C ILE A 169 -13.45 -3.23 -1.67
N ALA A 170 -12.27 -3.62 -1.19
CA ALA A 170 -11.06 -3.71 -1.99
C ALA A 170 -11.24 -4.56 -3.24
N LYS A 171 -11.88 -5.74 -3.10
CA LYS A 171 -12.14 -6.68 -4.22
C LYS A 171 -13.20 -6.19 -5.20
N SER A 172 -14.08 -5.27 -4.79
CA SER A 172 -15.07 -4.69 -5.71
C SER A 172 -14.47 -3.65 -6.66
N ILE A 173 -13.22 -3.22 -6.40
CA ILE A 173 -12.54 -2.14 -7.11
C ILE A 173 -11.19 -2.67 -7.62
N ARG A 174 -11.01 -2.67 -8.94
CA ARG A 174 -9.74 -3.09 -9.54
C ARG A 174 -8.81 -1.90 -9.76
N TYR A 175 -7.51 -2.15 -9.69
CA TYR A 175 -6.53 -1.19 -10.19
C TYR A 175 -6.73 -0.97 -11.68
N ASP A 176 -6.81 0.29 -12.10
CA ASP A 176 -7.04 0.69 -13.49
C ASP A 176 -5.73 0.60 -14.28
N LEU A 177 -5.62 -0.43 -15.13
CA LEU A 177 -4.40 -0.77 -15.87
C LEU A 177 -4.01 0.26 -16.94
N LYS A 178 -4.85 1.29 -17.21
CA LYS A 178 -4.45 2.41 -18.07
C LYS A 178 -3.42 3.33 -17.42
N TYR A 179 -3.23 3.23 -16.09
CA TYR A 179 -2.23 3.96 -15.31
C TYR A 179 -1.07 3.04 -14.93
N ARG A 180 0.14 3.47 -15.25
CA ARG A 180 1.36 2.72 -14.95
C ARG A 180 2.00 3.10 -13.61
N TYR A 181 1.77 4.34 -13.14
CA TYR A 181 2.44 4.91 -11.97
C TYR A 181 1.52 5.47 -10.89
N SER A 182 0.22 5.56 -11.14
CA SER A 182 -0.72 6.24 -10.23
C SER A 182 -2.07 5.53 -10.09
N ALA A 183 -2.16 4.24 -10.46
CA ALA A 183 -3.40 3.47 -10.26
C ALA A 183 -3.68 3.23 -8.76
N ASP A 184 -2.66 3.20 -7.92
CA ASP A 184 -2.77 3.13 -6.46
C ASP A 184 -3.49 4.35 -5.88
N VAL A 185 -3.18 5.55 -6.36
CA VAL A 185 -3.88 6.78 -5.96
C VAL A 185 -5.36 6.70 -6.31
N LYS A 186 -5.67 6.27 -7.54
CA LYS A 186 -7.05 6.11 -8.01
C LYS A 186 -7.78 5.08 -7.18
N TRP A 187 -7.17 3.91 -6.98
CA TRP A 187 -7.76 2.82 -6.21
C TRP A 187 -8.09 3.25 -4.77
N CYS A 188 -7.17 3.92 -4.07
CA CYS A 188 -7.45 4.45 -2.73
C CYS A 188 -8.63 5.45 -2.73
N ILE A 189 -8.73 6.32 -3.74
CA ILE A 189 -9.85 7.27 -3.88
C ILE A 189 -11.17 6.52 -4.07
N GLU A 190 -11.21 5.52 -4.93
CA GLU A 190 -12.41 4.74 -5.23
C GLU A 190 -12.85 3.88 -4.02
N VAL A 191 -11.90 3.29 -3.28
CA VAL A 191 -12.17 2.60 -2.00
C VAL A 191 -12.81 3.56 -1.00
N MET A 192 -12.26 4.77 -0.83
CA MET A 192 -12.83 5.77 0.07
C MET A 192 -14.19 6.30 -0.39
N LYS A 193 -14.45 6.38 -1.70
CA LYS A 193 -15.78 6.73 -2.25
C LYS A 193 -16.81 5.63 -1.92
N GLU A 194 -16.43 4.37 -2.09
CA GLU A 194 -17.32 3.25 -1.76
C GLU A 194 -17.58 3.17 -0.24
N ALA A 195 -16.56 3.45 0.57
CA ALA A 195 -16.72 3.59 2.01
C ALA A 195 -17.76 4.66 2.39
N ALA A 196 -17.64 5.85 1.78
CA ALA A 196 -18.58 6.95 2.01
C ALA A 196 -20.01 6.60 1.58
N LYS A 197 -20.17 5.90 0.45
CA LYS A 197 -21.47 5.41 -0.04
C LYS A 197 -22.10 4.40 0.94
N ARG A 198 -21.28 3.52 1.54
CA ARG A 198 -21.72 2.54 2.54
C ARG A 198 -21.82 3.13 3.95
N LYS A 199 -21.46 4.40 4.15
CA LYS A 199 -21.43 5.10 5.44
C LYS A 199 -20.54 4.38 6.47
N LEU A 200 -19.37 3.92 6.03
CA LEU A 200 -18.39 3.25 6.85
C LEU A 200 -17.22 4.18 7.18
N ASP A 201 -16.68 4.02 8.37
CA ASP A 201 -15.59 4.84 8.88
C ASP A 201 -14.24 4.56 8.20
N LEU A 202 -13.39 5.58 8.18
CA LEU A 202 -11.96 5.51 7.91
C LEU A 202 -11.24 5.86 9.20
N VAL A 203 -10.44 4.94 9.73
CA VAL A 203 -9.88 5.04 11.09
C VAL A 203 -8.38 5.28 11.04
N ASN A 204 -7.93 6.39 11.65
CA ASN A 204 -6.52 6.69 11.84
C ASN A 204 -5.98 5.93 13.06
N THR A 205 -4.89 5.19 12.90
CA THR A 205 -4.20 4.53 14.01
C THR A 205 -3.28 5.46 14.79
N HIS A 206 -2.96 6.63 14.23
CA HIS A 206 -1.93 7.57 14.72
C HIS A 206 -0.52 6.95 14.84
N ALA A 207 -0.35 5.71 14.38
CA ALA A 207 0.92 5.00 14.39
C ALA A 207 1.62 5.08 13.02
N VAL A 208 2.93 4.90 13.01
CA VAL A 208 3.68 4.59 11.79
C VAL A 208 3.43 3.13 11.46
N LEU A 209 2.96 2.84 10.25
CA LEU A 209 2.60 1.48 9.84
C LEU A 209 3.56 0.91 8.80
N CYS A 210 4.35 1.75 8.13
CA CYS A 210 5.25 1.32 7.06
C CYS A 210 6.51 2.15 7.03
N ASP A 211 7.63 1.47 6.82
CA ASP A 211 8.92 2.03 6.44
C ASP A 211 9.07 1.89 4.93
N TYR A 212 8.97 3.01 4.22
CA TYR A 212 9.04 3.08 2.77
C TYR A 212 10.46 3.39 2.30
N GLN A 213 11.00 2.57 1.41
CA GLN A 213 12.32 2.78 0.83
C GLN A 213 12.31 4.00 -0.11
N ARG A 214 13.26 4.93 0.08
CA ARG A 214 13.31 6.23 -0.64
C ARG A 214 13.40 6.07 -2.17
N GLU A 215 14.11 5.08 -2.66
CA GLU A 215 14.35 4.86 -4.08
C GLU A 215 13.35 3.84 -4.68
N GLY A 216 12.13 4.28 -4.95
CA GLY A 216 11.12 3.47 -5.64
C GLY A 216 10.99 3.83 -7.13
N GLN A 217 10.24 3.03 -7.91
CA GLN A 217 10.00 3.23 -9.35
C GLN A 217 9.43 4.62 -9.70
N THR A 218 8.72 5.26 -8.78
CA THR A 218 8.13 6.59 -8.95
C THR A 218 9.16 7.71 -9.01
N THR A 219 10.35 7.53 -8.44
CA THR A 219 11.41 8.53 -8.46
C THR A 219 12.12 8.59 -9.81
N THR A 220 12.28 7.46 -10.48
CA THR A 220 12.94 7.38 -11.81
C THR A 220 12.06 7.90 -12.95
N HIS A 221 10.71 7.86 -12.81
CA HIS A 221 9.75 8.29 -13.83
C HIS A 221 8.87 9.47 -13.40
N HIS A 222 9.46 10.43 -12.68
CA HIS A 222 8.75 11.52 -12.02
C HIS A 222 7.78 12.32 -12.93
N GLY A 223 8.17 12.64 -14.16
CA GLY A 223 7.33 13.40 -15.10
C GLY A 223 6.08 12.64 -15.54
N ALA A 224 6.23 11.35 -15.90
CA ALA A 224 5.12 10.49 -16.30
C ALA A 224 4.14 10.26 -15.14
N SER A 225 4.66 10.02 -13.93
CA SER A 225 3.86 9.88 -12.71
C SER A 225 3.06 11.14 -12.38
N LEU A 226 3.63 12.33 -12.55
CA LEU A 226 2.91 13.60 -12.33
C LEU A 226 1.76 13.78 -13.33
N TRP A 227 1.98 13.44 -14.61
CA TRP A 227 0.95 13.53 -15.64
C TRP A 227 -0.20 12.54 -15.38
N GLU A 228 0.12 11.30 -15.04
CA GLU A 228 -0.91 10.34 -14.66
C GLU A 228 -1.70 10.78 -13.42
N ARG A 229 -1.02 11.31 -12.41
CA ARG A 229 -1.66 11.85 -11.20
C ARG A 229 -2.60 13.01 -11.52
N PHE A 230 -2.21 13.89 -12.46
CA PHE A 230 -3.10 14.94 -12.95
C PHE A 230 -4.36 14.35 -13.62
N ARG A 231 -4.19 13.32 -14.46
CA ARG A 231 -5.32 12.63 -15.11
C ARG A 231 -6.24 11.95 -14.11
N VAL A 232 -5.70 11.23 -13.13
CA VAL A 232 -6.49 10.66 -12.03
C VAL A 232 -7.27 11.75 -11.31
N MET A 233 -6.64 12.87 -10.98
CA MET A 233 -7.34 13.99 -10.32
C MET A 233 -8.43 14.60 -11.20
N ALA A 234 -8.23 14.69 -12.51
CA ALA A 234 -9.24 15.20 -13.44
C ALA A 234 -10.44 14.26 -13.56
N GLU A 235 -10.22 12.95 -13.54
CA GLU A 235 -11.29 11.95 -13.54
C GLU A 235 -12.08 11.96 -12.21
N GLU A 236 -11.37 12.00 -11.08
CA GLU A 236 -11.98 11.82 -9.77
C GLU A 236 -12.63 13.08 -9.19
N TYR A 237 -12.11 14.27 -9.56
CA TYR A 237 -12.52 15.56 -9.00
C TYR A 237 -12.93 16.62 -10.05
N GLY A 238 -12.81 16.31 -11.33
CA GLY A 238 -13.08 17.23 -12.44
C GLY A 238 -11.87 18.10 -12.82
N TRP A 239 -11.82 18.51 -14.09
CA TRP A 239 -10.70 19.24 -14.70
C TRP A 239 -10.37 20.56 -13.99
N LEU A 240 -11.39 21.33 -13.61
CA LEU A 240 -11.18 22.61 -12.91
C LEU A 240 -10.46 22.42 -11.58
N THR A 241 -10.87 21.41 -10.79
CA THR A 241 -10.21 21.08 -9.52
C THR A 241 -8.77 20.60 -9.76
N ALA A 242 -8.56 19.74 -10.75
CA ALA A 242 -7.23 19.24 -11.07
C ALA A 242 -6.27 20.36 -11.45
N ILE A 243 -6.68 21.29 -12.31
CA ILE A 243 -5.88 22.47 -12.70
C ILE A 243 -5.58 23.35 -11.48
N ALA A 244 -6.59 23.72 -10.70
CA ALA A 244 -6.43 24.59 -9.54
C ALA A 244 -5.43 23.99 -8.52
N MET A 245 -5.55 22.69 -8.24
CA MET A 245 -4.66 22.01 -7.30
C MET A 245 -3.22 21.91 -7.82
N HIS A 246 -3.02 21.68 -9.14
CA HIS A 246 -1.68 21.63 -9.70
C HIS A 246 -1.00 23.01 -9.71
N VAL A 247 -1.73 24.07 -10.00
CA VAL A 247 -1.23 25.44 -9.81
C VAL A 247 -0.82 25.68 -8.35
N TRP A 248 -1.66 25.28 -7.41
CA TRP A 248 -1.36 25.38 -5.98
C TRP A 248 -0.11 24.58 -5.58
N PHE A 249 0.09 23.36 -6.11
CA PHE A 249 1.30 22.57 -5.85
C PHE A 249 2.57 23.27 -6.35
N VAL A 250 2.51 23.91 -7.52
CA VAL A 250 3.65 24.69 -8.06
C VAL A 250 3.94 25.89 -7.16
N ILE A 251 2.93 26.68 -6.77
CA ILE A 251 3.08 27.83 -5.87
C ILE A 251 3.70 27.39 -4.55
N ARG A 252 3.17 26.33 -3.92
CA ARG A 252 3.68 25.79 -2.65
C ARG A 252 5.15 25.37 -2.76
N LYS A 253 5.55 24.72 -3.90
CA LYS A 253 6.94 24.31 -4.11
C LYS A 253 7.89 25.50 -4.27
N ILE A 254 7.45 26.60 -4.88
CA ILE A 254 8.23 27.82 -5.02
C ILE A 254 8.39 28.51 -3.67
N SER A 255 7.31 28.61 -2.90
CA SER A 255 7.34 29.26 -1.57
C SER A 255 8.22 28.49 -0.57
N SER A 256 8.20 27.14 -0.59
CA SER A 256 9.03 26.30 0.30
C SER A 256 10.54 26.29 -0.06
N ARG A 257 10.94 26.83 -1.22
CA ARG A 257 12.36 26.99 -1.61
C ARG A 257 12.92 28.34 -1.19
N ARG A 258 12.05 29.28 -0.75
CA ARG A 258 12.43 30.63 -0.35
C ARG A 258 12.46 30.84 1.18
N ALA A 259 11.97 29.87 1.93
CA ALA A 259 12.05 29.77 3.37
C ALA A 259 13.15 28.79 3.79
#